data_d72268c6ad7cff20c5bc8797bda4cd91
#
_entry.id   d72268c6ad7cff20c5bc8797bda4cd91
#
_cell.length_a   1.000
_cell.length_b   1.000
_cell.length_c   1.000
_cell.angle_alpha   90.00
_cell.angle_beta   90.00
_cell.angle_gamma   90.00
#
_symmetry.space_group_name_H-M   'P 1'
#
loop_
_entity.id
_entity.type
_entity.pdbx_description
1 polymer ?
#
loop_
_entity_poly.entity_id
_entity_poly.type
_entity_poly.pdbx_seq_one_letter_code
_entity_poly.pdbx_strand_id
1 'polypeptide(L)'
;ASQTLEEESTSKSTVQVGDPFIEKLLIEACLEIINIEGFVGLQDLGAAGLTSSTVEAAERSKKGLEINLDNVLLRDNSMSPYEIMLSESQERMLVICKPESESKIIEIFNKWDIEANQIGKVINEQIIRIFHQDQKVAELPIKPLVECPTYTVKAEAPKITIQETKYNKNLTDNQLIHQINEFITNNNLSSRKPVFQRYDHQVQNNTVILPGHSSAGIRIKETNDTLLLSTDGNSRYCSYDPYYGTIISVAESCRNISTLGGIPLAITNCLNFGNPEKPEIYYQLDHATSALADASKFFETPVISGNVSLYNETPNGSIKPTPIISTLGKID
;
A
#
# COMPACT_ATOMS: atom_id res chain seq x y z
N ALA A 1 6.36 -4.63 -8.53
CA ALA A 1 7.71 -4.38 -8.00
C ALA A 1 8.13 -2.95 -8.31
N SER A 2 8.70 -2.24 -7.33
CA SER A 2 9.23 -0.90 -7.53
C SER A 2 10.49 -0.98 -8.39
N GLN A 3 10.55 -0.19 -9.44
CA GLN A 3 11.70 -0.11 -10.37
C GLN A 3 12.10 1.35 -10.58
N THR A 4 13.40 1.57 -10.85
CA THR A 4 13.88 2.87 -11.27
C THR A 4 13.23 3.23 -12.62
N LEU A 5 12.69 4.45 -12.72
CA LEU A 5 12.10 4.94 -13.97
C LEU A 5 13.20 5.23 -14.99
N GLU A 6 13.46 4.28 -15.87
CA GLU A 6 14.29 4.47 -17.06
C GLU A 6 13.38 4.77 -18.27
N GLU A 7 13.84 5.60 -19.20
CA GLU A 7 13.02 6.14 -20.30
C GLU A 7 12.46 5.06 -21.26
N GLU A 8 12.87 3.79 -21.16
CA GLU A 8 12.48 2.71 -22.09
C GLU A 8 12.05 1.38 -21.44
N SER A 9 11.76 1.29 -20.14
CA SER A 9 11.31 0.01 -19.57
C SER A 9 9.82 -0.24 -19.84
N THR A 10 9.51 -0.93 -20.91
CA THR A 10 8.18 -1.50 -21.19
C THR A 10 8.00 -2.85 -20.52
N SER A 11 8.16 -2.94 -19.20
CA SER A 11 7.86 -4.18 -18.48
C SER A 11 6.34 -4.36 -18.39
N LYS A 12 5.78 -5.23 -19.23
CA LYS A 12 4.36 -5.57 -19.29
C LYS A 12 3.85 -6.18 -17.97
N SER A 13 4.73 -6.79 -17.19
CA SER A 13 4.40 -7.46 -15.93
C SER A 13 4.08 -6.50 -14.78
N THR A 14 4.51 -5.24 -14.86
CA THR A 14 4.38 -4.24 -13.79
C THR A 14 3.23 -3.26 -13.98
N VAL A 15 2.49 -3.34 -15.08
CA VAL A 15 1.36 -2.43 -15.34
C VAL A 15 0.17 -2.85 -14.49
N GLN A 16 -0.15 -2.04 -13.47
CA GLN A 16 -1.30 -2.21 -12.60
C GLN A 16 -2.42 -1.27 -13.06
N VAL A 17 -3.55 -1.84 -13.46
CA VAL A 17 -4.78 -1.10 -13.78
C VAL A 17 -5.86 -1.65 -12.87
N GLY A 18 -6.27 -0.86 -11.87
CA GLY A 18 -7.34 -1.24 -10.95
C GLY A 18 -8.71 -1.15 -11.58
N ASP A 19 -9.60 -2.06 -11.21
CA ASP A 19 -11.02 -2.04 -11.55
C ASP A 19 -11.85 -2.16 -10.26
N PRO A 20 -12.28 -1.03 -9.66
CA PRO A 20 -13.02 -1.02 -8.40
C PRO A 20 -14.35 -1.78 -8.46
N PHE A 21 -14.94 -1.92 -9.64
CA PHE A 21 -16.17 -2.70 -9.82
C PHE A 21 -15.89 -4.19 -9.72
N ILE A 22 -14.89 -4.68 -10.43
CA ILE A 22 -14.43 -6.09 -10.34
C ILE A 22 -13.97 -6.40 -8.91
N GLU A 23 -13.22 -5.49 -8.26
CA GLU A 23 -12.81 -5.66 -6.86
C GLU A 23 -14.00 -5.85 -5.93
N LYS A 24 -15.08 -5.06 -6.10
CA LYS A 24 -16.30 -5.21 -5.31
C LYS A 24 -16.94 -6.59 -5.51
N LEU A 25 -17.05 -7.06 -6.73
CA LEU A 25 -17.59 -8.37 -7.04
C LEU A 25 -16.72 -9.50 -6.46
N LEU A 26 -15.40 -9.34 -6.54
CA LEU A 26 -14.43 -10.29 -5.97
C LEU A 26 -14.57 -10.38 -4.45
N ILE A 27 -14.75 -9.27 -3.75
CA ILE A 27 -15.01 -9.26 -2.29
C ILE A 27 -16.27 -10.07 -1.95
N GLU A 28 -17.38 -9.84 -2.66
CA GLU A 28 -18.64 -10.55 -2.40
C GLU A 28 -18.50 -12.05 -2.67
N ALA A 29 -17.87 -12.44 -3.78
CA ALA A 29 -17.61 -13.83 -4.09
C ALA A 29 -16.72 -14.49 -3.01
N CYS A 30 -15.65 -13.82 -2.58
CA CYS A 30 -14.78 -14.32 -1.51
C CYS A 30 -15.52 -14.50 -0.19
N LEU A 31 -16.41 -13.56 0.17
CA LEU A 31 -17.24 -13.69 1.39
C LEU A 31 -18.23 -14.87 1.34
N GLU A 32 -18.69 -15.26 0.15
CA GLU A 32 -19.53 -16.46 0.00
C GLU A 32 -18.69 -17.74 0.11
N ILE A 33 -17.52 -17.82 -0.55
CA ILE A 33 -16.75 -19.07 -0.59
C ILE A 33 -16.11 -19.45 0.75
N ILE A 34 -15.80 -18.48 1.64
CA ILE A 34 -15.20 -18.79 2.94
C ILE A 34 -16.09 -19.68 3.82
N ASN A 35 -17.40 -19.71 3.54
CA ASN A 35 -18.38 -20.51 4.26
C ASN A 35 -18.66 -21.88 3.59
N ILE A 36 -17.99 -22.20 2.48
CA ILE A 36 -18.16 -23.46 1.76
C ILE A 36 -17.41 -24.58 2.47
N GLU A 37 -18.07 -25.70 2.71
CA GLU A 37 -17.38 -26.90 3.20
C GLU A 37 -16.30 -27.33 2.21
N GLY A 38 -15.07 -27.53 2.72
CA GLY A 38 -13.90 -27.82 1.89
C GLY A 38 -13.12 -26.61 1.38
N PHE A 39 -13.54 -25.38 1.68
CA PHE A 39 -12.66 -24.21 1.58
C PHE A 39 -11.49 -24.37 2.57
N VAL A 40 -10.25 -24.10 2.11
CA VAL A 40 -9.04 -24.28 2.92
C VAL A 40 -8.33 -22.96 3.17
N GLY A 41 -8.21 -22.12 2.16
CA GLY A 41 -7.48 -20.86 2.29
C GLY A 41 -7.68 -19.92 1.11
N LEU A 42 -7.36 -18.66 1.38
CA LEU A 42 -7.42 -17.55 0.45
C LEU A 42 -6.14 -16.73 0.61
N GLN A 43 -5.52 -16.36 -0.52
CA GLN A 43 -4.33 -15.52 -0.55
C GLN A 43 -4.46 -14.50 -1.68
N ASP A 44 -4.16 -13.25 -1.41
CA ASP A 44 -4.07 -12.22 -2.44
C ASP A 44 -2.83 -12.40 -3.32
N LEU A 45 -2.92 -11.90 -4.55
CA LEU A 45 -1.79 -11.83 -5.47
C LEU A 45 -1.20 -10.41 -5.42
N GLY A 46 -0.45 -10.11 -4.37
CA GLY A 46 0.23 -8.84 -4.19
C GLY A 46 1.56 -8.75 -4.96
N ALA A 47 2.59 -8.20 -4.33
CA ALA A 47 3.92 -8.08 -4.90
C ALA A 47 4.47 -9.45 -5.33
N ALA A 48 5.08 -9.52 -6.54
CA ALA A 48 5.53 -10.73 -7.20
C ALA A 48 4.41 -11.75 -7.55
N GLY A 49 3.15 -11.35 -7.51
CA GLY A 49 2.01 -12.07 -8.05
C GLY A 49 1.87 -13.52 -7.57
N LEU A 50 1.84 -14.47 -8.52
CA LEU A 50 1.74 -15.92 -8.21
C LEU A 50 2.95 -16.44 -7.45
N THR A 51 4.13 -15.87 -7.63
CA THR A 51 5.34 -16.34 -6.93
C THR A 51 5.19 -16.17 -5.43
N SER A 52 4.86 -14.98 -4.94
CA SER A 52 4.72 -14.74 -3.50
C SER A 52 3.51 -15.48 -2.93
N SER A 53 2.34 -15.37 -3.54
CA SER A 53 1.10 -15.97 -3.03
C SER A 53 1.20 -17.48 -2.90
N THR A 54 1.81 -18.17 -3.87
CA THR A 54 1.96 -19.63 -3.85
C THR A 54 3.03 -20.09 -2.85
N VAL A 55 4.16 -19.38 -2.76
CA VAL A 55 5.23 -19.68 -1.80
C VAL A 55 4.74 -19.49 -0.36
N GLU A 56 4.04 -18.40 -0.08
CA GLU A 56 3.50 -18.12 1.26
C GLU A 56 2.45 -19.17 1.66
N ALA A 57 1.52 -19.52 0.77
CA ALA A 57 0.52 -20.54 1.04
C ALA A 57 1.16 -21.91 1.30
N ALA A 58 2.16 -22.28 0.51
CA ALA A 58 2.90 -23.52 0.65
C ALA A 58 3.70 -23.57 1.96
N GLU A 59 4.39 -22.49 2.34
CA GLU A 59 5.14 -22.40 3.60
C GLU A 59 4.22 -22.52 4.82
N ARG A 60 3.11 -21.78 4.85
CA ARG A 60 2.14 -21.83 5.95
C ARG A 60 1.53 -23.22 6.14
N SER A 61 1.27 -23.93 5.04
CA SER A 61 0.69 -25.28 5.07
C SER A 61 1.71 -26.41 5.24
N LYS A 62 3.01 -26.12 5.13
CA LYS A 62 4.11 -27.11 5.06
C LYS A 62 3.89 -28.13 3.94
N LYS A 63 3.31 -27.67 2.84
CA LYS A 63 3.02 -28.46 1.63
C LYS A 63 3.76 -27.87 0.45
N GLY A 64 3.58 -28.44 -0.73
CA GLY A 64 4.05 -27.89 -1.98
C GLY A 64 2.92 -27.73 -2.98
N LEU A 65 3.27 -27.26 -4.17
CA LEU A 65 2.33 -26.96 -5.24
C LEU A 65 2.86 -27.45 -6.60
N GLU A 66 1.96 -27.96 -7.42
CA GLU A 66 2.14 -28.07 -8.85
C GLU A 66 1.23 -27.05 -9.54
N ILE A 67 1.80 -26.18 -10.37
CA ILE A 67 1.11 -25.09 -11.05
C ILE A 67 1.25 -25.29 -12.56
N ASN A 68 0.14 -25.19 -13.27
CA ASN A 68 0.12 -25.16 -14.73
C ASN A 68 -0.21 -23.73 -15.20
N LEU A 69 0.76 -23.06 -15.81
CA LEU A 69 0.63 -21.68 -16.26
C LEU A 69 -0.31 -21.54 -17.46
N ASP A 70 -0.57 -22.62 -18.21
CA ASP A 70 -1.50 -22.58 -19.33
C ASP A 70 -2.95 -22.31 -18.90
N ASN A 71 -3.26 -22.58 -17.64
CA ASN A 71 -4.57 -22.32 -17.05
C ASN A 71 -4.70 -20.97 -16.37
N VAL A 72 -3.62 -20.18 -16.28
CA VAL A 72 -3.63 -18.86 -15.67
C VAL A 72 -4.27 -17.88 -16.64
N LEU A 73 -5.24 -17.10 -16.15
CA LEU A 73 -5.86 -16.02 -16.92
C LEU A 73 -4.86 -14.89 -17.16
N LEU A 74 -4.60 -14.61 -18.41
CA LEU A 74 -3.59 -13.63 -18.83
C LEU A 74 -4.24 -12.43 -19.51
N ARG A 75 -3.73 -11.25 -19.26
CA ARG A 75 -4.08 -10.02 -20.00
C ARG A 75 -3.38 -9.94 -21.37
N ASP A 76 -2.23 -10.58 -21.48
CA ASP A 76 -1.42 -10.63 -22.70
C ASP A 76 -0.85 -12.04 -22.86
N ASN A 77 -1.31 -12.73 -23.90
CA ASN A 77 -0.90 -14.12 -24.19
C ASN A 77 0.56 -14.24 -24.65
N SER A 78 1.27 -13.14 -24.83
CA SER A 78 2.69 -13.16 -25.20
C SER A 78 3.65 -13.22 -24.00
N MET A 79 3.10 -13.30 -22.77
CA MET A 79 3.90 -13.35 -21.55
C MET A 79 4.67 -14.67 -21.43
N SER A 80 5.95 -14.57 -21.09
CA SER A 80 6.79 -15.72 -20.73
C SER A 80 6.37 -16.32 -19.37
N PRO A 81 6.71 -17.61 -19.08
CA PRO A 81 6.46 -18.22 -17.78
C PRO A 81 6.95 -17.38 -16.58
N TYR A 82 8.09 -16.74 -16.73
CA TYR A 82 8.65 -15.86 -15.71
C TYR A 82 7.77 -14.61 -15.47
N GLU A 83 7.31 -13.96 -16.55
CA GLU A 83 6.42 -12.82 -16.45
C GLU A 83 5.04 -13.19 -15.88
N ILE A 84 4.50 -14.36 -16.20
CA ILE A 84 3.24 -14.88 -15.65
C ILE A 84 3.34 -15.03 -14.13
N MET A 85 4.42 -15.64 -13.66
CA MET A 85 4.65 -15.88 -12.22
C MET A 85 4.83 -14.56 -11.43
N LEU A 86 5.42 -13.53 -12.05
CA LEU A 86 5.70 -12.25 -11.41
C LEU A 86 4.63 -11.17 -11.69
N SER A 87 3.64 -11.46 -12.52
CA SER A 87 2.60 -10.49 -12.87
C SER A 87 1.83 -10.01 -11.65
N GLU A 88 1.71 -8.69 -11.50
CA GLU A 88 0.99 -8.01 -10.42
C GLU A 88 -0.34 -7.41 -10.91
N SER A 89 -1.05 -8.08 -11.84
CA SER A 89 -2.39 -7.64 -12.26
C SER A 89 -3.31 -7.57 -11.05
N GLN A 90 -4.10 -6.49 -10.98
CA GLN A 90 -5.02 -6.25 -9.87
C GLN A 90 -6.21 -7.22 -9.86
N GLU A 91 -6.99 -7.22 -8.80
CA GLU A 91 -8.23 -7.97 -8.58
C GLU A 91 -8.06 -9.48 -8.81
N ARG A 92 -6.99 -10.06 -8.22
CA ARG A 92 -6.76 -11.51 -8.27
C ARG A 92 -6.58 -12.10 -6.88
N MET A 93 -7.19 -13.27 -6.69
CA MET A 93 -7.07 -14.06 -5.46
C MET A 93 -6.70 -15.49 -5.80
N LEU A 94 -5.84 -16.10 -4.98
CA LEU A 94 -5.55 -17.54 -5.01
C LEU A 94 -6.44 -18.24 -3.98
N VAL A 95 -7.27 -19.18 -4.45
CA VAL A 95 -8.14 -19.98 -3.59
C VAL A 95 -7.57 -21.38 -3.48
N ILE A 96 -7.52 -21.92 -2.26
CA ILE A 96 -7.16 -23.31 -1.98
C ILE A 96 -8.39 -24.01 -1.41
N CYS A 97 -8.77 -25.12 -2.03
CA CYS A 97 -9.94 -25.89 -1.61
C CYS A 97 -9.69 -27.40 -1.78
N LYS A 98 -10.57 -28.20 -1.18
CA LYS A 98 -10.63 -29.63 -1.44
C LYS A 98 -11.22 -29.92 -2.82
N PRO A 99 -10.81 -31.00 -3.51
CA PRO A 99 -11.28 -31.32 -4.86
C PRO A 99 -12.81 -31.37 -5.00
N GLU A 100 -13.50 -31.92 -3.99
CA GLU A 100 -14.96 -32.04 -3.97
C GLU A 100 -15.70 -30.70 -3.94
N SER A 101 -15.04 -29.60 -3.59
CA SER A 101 -15.62 -28.28 -3.45
C SER A 101 -15.31 -27.35 -4.63
N GLU A 102 -14.43 -27.76 -5.51
CA GLU A 102 -13.94 -26.95 -6.64
C GLU A 102 -15.06 -26.43 -7.52
N SER A 103 -15.92 -27.33 -8.02
CA SER A 103 -17.03 -26.95 -8.92
C SER A 103 -17.96 -25.92 -8.26
N LYS A 104 -18.27 -26.10 -6.99
CA LYS A 104 -19.15 -25.19 -6.27
C LYS A 104 -18.52 -23.79 -6.07
N ILE A 105 -17.22 -23.76 -5.82
CA ILE A 105 -16.48 -22.50 -5.71
C ILE A 105 -16.45 -21.77 -7.04
N ILE A 106 -16.18 -22.46 -8.15
CA ILE A 106 -16.21 -21.89 -9.50
C ILE A 106 -17.63 -21.37 -9.84
N GLU A 107 -18.68 -22.10 -9.49
CA GLU A 107 -20.07 -21.65 -9.67
C GLU A 107 -20.37 -20.32 -8.94
N ILE A 108 -19.83 -20.14 -7.72
CA ILE A 108 -19.98 -18.90 -6.96
C ILE A 108 -19.27 -17.74 -7.66
N PHE A 109 -18.04 -17.92 -8.12
CA PHE A 109 -17.36 -16.87 -8.89
C PHE A 109 -18.11 -16.53 -10.18
N ASN A 110 -18.58 -17.51 -10.91
CA ASN A 110 -19.39 -17.29 -12.13
C ASN A 110 -20.70 -16.55 -11.82
N LYS A 111 -21.35 -16.79 -10.69
CA LYS A 111 -22.54 -16.03 -10.22
C LYS A 111 -22.24 -14.53 -10.10
N TRP A 112 -21.01 -14.18 -9.75
CA TRP A 112 -20.53 -12.81 -9.60
C TRP A 112 -19.85 -12.27 -10.86
N ASP A 113 -20.00 -12.93 -12.01
CA ASP A 113 -19.34 -12.58 -13.30
C ASP A 113 -17.80 -12.50 -13.18
N ILE A 114 -17.21 -13.32 -12.31
CA ILE A 114 -15.77 -13.43 -12.13
C ILE A 114 -15.28 -14.74 -12.66
N GLU A 115 -14.28 -14.69 -13.53
CA GLU A 115 -13.66 -15.90 -14.09
C GLU A 115 -12.74 -16.55 -13.05
N ALA A 116 -12.86 -17.88 -12.89
CA ALA A 116 -12.05 -18.67 -11.97
C ALA A 116 -11.62 -19.97 -12.64
N ASN A 117 -10.31 -20.24 -12.62
CA ASN A 117 -9.71 -21.42 -13.23
C ASN A 117 -8.87 -22.20 -12.22
N GLN A 118 -8.91 -23.54 -12.32
CA GLN A 118 -7.98 -24.40 -11.61
C GLN A 118 -6.59 -24.27 -12.25
N ILE A 119 -5.65 -23.69 -11.53
CA ILE A 119 -4.28 -23.49 -12.00
C ILE A 119 -3.30 -24.53 -11.49
N GLY A 120 -3.71 -25.40 -10.57
CA GLY A 120 -2.79 -26.41 -10.01
C GLY A 120 -3.37 -27.22 -8.87
N LYS A 121 -2.50 -27.89 -8.16
CA LYS A 121 -2.84 -28.74 -7.01
C LYS A 121 -1.80 -28.67 -5.89
N VAL A 122 -2.25 -28.94 -4.67
CA VAL A 122 -1.36 -29.08 -3.50
C VAL A 122 -0.74 -30.48 -3.51
N ILE A 123 0.56 -30.56 -3.23
CA ILE A 123 1.34 -31.79 -3.12
C ILE A 123 1.99 -31.93 -1.73
N ASN A 124 2.44 -33.12 -1.37
CA ASN A 124 3.03 -33.36 -0.04
C ASN A 124 4.50 -32.92 0.07
N GLU A 125 5.23 -32.94 -1.03
CA GLU A 125 6.62 -32.47 -1.08
C GLU A 125 6.69 -30.96 -0.92
N GLN A 126 7.61 -30.44 -0.12
CA GLN A 126 7.80 -28.99 0.09
C GLN A 126 8.57 -28.34 -1.07
N ILE A 127 8.00 -28.44 -2.25
CA ILE A 127 8.55 -27.86 -3.50
C ILE A 127 7.42 -27.20 -4.30
N ILE A 128 7.81 -26.29 -5.17
CA ILE A 128 6.93 -25.76 -6.21
C ILE A 128 7.42 -26.28 -7.54
N ARG A 129 6.52 -26.95 -8.28
CA ARG A 129 6.71 -27.35 -9.68
C ARG A 129 5.86 -26.49 -10.57
N ILE A 130 6.46 -25.95 -11.61
CA ILE A 130 5.79 -25.08 -12.57
C ILE A 130 5.85 -25.73 -13.93
N PHE A 131 4.69 -25.82 -14.57
CA PHE A 131 4.52 -26.39 -15.92
C PHE A 131 4.01 -25.31 -16.87
N HIS A 132 4.48 -25.37 -18.10
CA HIS A 132 4.02 -24.55 -19.22
C HIS A 132 4.19 -25.34 -20.51
N GLN A 133 3.14 -25.40 -21.35
CA GLN A 133 3.11 -26.18 -22.60
C GLN A 133 3.57 -27.62 -22.39
N ASP A 134 2.97 -28.29 -21.39
CA ASP A 134 3.28 -29.67 -20.98
C ASP A 134 4.73 -29.91 -20.54
N GLN A 135 5.54 -28.89 -20.39
CA GLN A 135 6.92 -28.98 -19.91
C GLN A 135 7.07 -28.43 -18.50
N LYS A 136 7.88 -29.13 -17.68
CA LYS A 136 8.30 -28.61 -16.39
C LYS A 136 9.34 -27.52 -16.60
N VAL A 137 8.94 -26.25 -16.38
CA VAL A 137 9.79 -25.07 -16.59
C VAL A 137 10.55 -24.68 -15.33
N ALA A 138 10.06 -25.06 -14.15
CA ALA A 138 10.77 -24.85 -12.89
C ALA A 138 10.41 -25.93 -11.84
N GLU A 139 11.37 -26.18 -10.95
CA GLU A 139 11.19 -26.96 -9.72
C GLU A 139 12.07 -26.37 -8.63
N LEU A 140 11.47 -25.84 -7.59
CA LEU A 140 12.17 -25.09 -6.54
C LEU A 140 11.73 -25.56 -5.15
N PRO A 141 12.67 -25.76 -4.21
CA PRO A 141 12.33 -25.98 -2.82
C PRO A 141 11.74 -24.68 -2.21
N ILE A 142 10.72 -24.82 -1.36
CA ILE A 142 10.03 -23.66 -0.76
C ILE A 142 10.92 -22.93 0.23
N LYS A 143 11.64 -23.68 1.07
CA LYS A 143 12.43 -23.11 2.16
C LYS A 143 13.40 -22.02 1.75
N PRO A 144 14.24 -22.16 0.71
CA PRO A 144 15.14 -21.08 0.27
C PRO A 144 14.43 -19.85 -0.31
N LEU A 145 13.16 -19.98 -0.73
CA LEU A 145 12.37 -18.86 -1.25
C LEU A 145 11.80 -18.00 -0.13
N VAL A 146 11.66 -18.55 1.07
CA VAL A 146 11.14 -17.84 2.26
C VAL A 146 12.27 -17.41 3.19
N GLU A 147 13.23 -18.31 3.44
CA GLU A 147 14.38 -18.04 4.31
C GLU A 147 15.53 -17.42 3.48
N CYS A 148 15.32 -16.21 2.99
CA CYS A 148 16.38 -15.48 2.28
C CYS A 148 17.50 -15.05 3.22
N PRO A 149 18.78 -15.04 2.77
CA PRO A 149 19.85 -14.43 3.52
C PRO A 149 19.53 -12.96 3.83
N THR A 150 19.68 -12.57 5.09
CA THR A 150 19.52 -11.18 5.50
C THR A 150 20.88 -10.49 5.50
N TYR A 151 20.90 -9.24 5.06
CA TYR A 151 22.07 -8.38 5.18
C TYR A 151 21.66 -7.08 5.87
N THR A 152 22.60 -6.47 6.57
CA THR A 152 22.37 -5.19 7.24
C THR A 152 23.19 -4.11 6.54
N VAL A 153 22.50 -3.13 6.01
CA VAL A 153 23.16 -1.93 5.48
C VAL A 153 23.59 -1.05 6.65
N LYS A 154 24.81 -0.52 6.60
CA LYS A 154 25.26 0.46 7.60
C LYS A 154 24.55 1.78 7.34
N ALA A 155 23.76 2.24 8.31
CA ALA A 155 23.11 3.55 8.22
C ALA A 155 24.16 4.69 8.30
N GLU A 156 24.04 5.65 7.39
CA GLU A 156 24.90 6.86 7.39
C GLU A 156 24.02 8.09 7.23
N ALA A 157 24.16 9.04 8.15
CA ALA A 157 23.39 10.27 8.10
C ALA A 157 23.71 11.07 6.81
N PRO A 158 22.71 11.51 6.07
CA PRO A 158 22.93 12.32 4.88
C PRO A 158 23.54 13.68 5.25
N LYS A 159 24.41 14.19 4.37
CA LYS A 159 24.95 15.54 4.54
C LYS A 159 23.87 16.57 4.20
N ILE A 160 23.31 17.20 5.21
CA ILE A 160 22.27 18.20 5.07
C ILE A 160 22.90 19.59 5.16
N THR A 161 22.69 20.41 4.15
CA THR A 161 23.03 21.84 4.18
C THR A 161 21.79 22.63 4.52
N ILE A 162 21.71 23.13 5.75
CA ILE A 162 20.65 24.04 6.16
C ILE A 162 21.02 25.44 5.68
N GLN A 163 20.23 25.99 4.77
CA GLN A 163 20.33 27.40 4.42
C GLN A 163 19.58 28.21 5.46
N GLU A 164 20.30 29.03 6.20
CA GLU A 164 19.66 30.01 7.09
C GLU A 164 18.83 31.00 6.29
N THR A 165 17.54 30.99 6.48
CA THR A 165 16.67 32.01 5.90
C THR A 165 16.77 33.25 6.74
N LYS A 166 17.41 34.32 6.20
CA LYS A 166 17.43 35.64 6.86
C LYS A 166 16.07 36.26 6.70
N TYR A 167 15.31 36.32 7.78
CA TYR A 167 14.06 37.08 7.82
C TYR A 167 14.34 38.56 7.98
N ASN A 168 13.82 39.40 7.08
CA ASN A 168 13.80 40.83 7.28
C ASN A 168 12.72 41.14 8.33
N LYS A 169 13.15 41.51 9.56
CA LYS A 169 12.25 41.82 10.66
C LYS A 169 11.64 43.22 10.57
N ASN A 170 12.14 44.05 9.65
CA ASN A 170 11.74 45.45 9.51
C ASN A 170 11.02 45.68 8.18
N LEU A 171 9.89 45.04 8.00
CA LEU A 171 9.03 45.25 6.84
C LEU A 171 8.22 46.56 7.05
N THR A 172 8.12 47.35 6.01
CA THR A 172 7.14 48.45 5.96
C THR A 172 5.72 47.87 5.75
N ASP A 173 4.68 48.60 6.12
CA ASP A 173 3.29 48.14 5.96
C ASP A 173 2.98 47.74 4.52
N ASN A 174 3.49 48.45 3.51
CA ASN A 174 3.31 48.11 2.11
C ASN A 174 4.00 46.78 1.72
N GLN A 175 5.19 46.50 2.25
CA GLN A 175 5.89 45.27 2.04
C GLN A 175 5.18 44.08 2.70
N LEU A 176 4.64 44.35 3.92
CA LEU A 176 3.85 43.33 4.62
C LEU A 176 2.57 42.99 3.86
N ILE A 177 1.82 44.00 3.39
CA ILE A 177 0.62 43.81 2.57
C ILE A 177 0.95 43.04 1.29
N HIS A 178 2.06 43.40 0.63
CA HIS A 178 2.49 42.67 -0.57
C HIS A 178 2.76 41.20 -0.28
N GLN A 179 3.53 40.88 0.77
CA GLN A 179 3.81 39.50 1.18
C GLN A 179 2.54 38.72 1.57
N ILE A 180 1.60 39.35 2.27
CA ILE A 180 0.32 38.73 2.60
C ILE A 180 -0.46 38.40 1.33
N ASN A 181 -0.51 39.32 0.35
CA ASN A 181 -1.18 39.04 -0.92
C ASN A 181 -0.51 37.91 -1.71
N GLU A 182 0.82 37.89 -1.81
CA GLU A 182 1.56 36.78 -2.42
C GLU A 182 1.26 35.44 -1.72
N PHE A 183 1.21 35.47 -0.38
CA PHE A 183 0.88 34.27 0.39
C PHE A 183 -0.54 33.77 0.11
N ILE A 184 -1.54 34.64 0.18
CA ILE A 184 -2.96 34.31 -0.01
C ILE A 184 -3.22 33.85 -1.45
N THR A 185 -2.53 34.38 -2.45
CA THR A 185 -2.68 34.00 -3.86
C THR A 185 -1.82 32.84 -4.27
N ASN A 186 -1.04 32.26 -3.36
CA ASN A 186 -0.18 31.13 -3.67
C ASN A 186 -1.00 29.86 -3.97
N ASN A 187 -0.72 29.23 -5.09
CA ASN A 187 -1.40 28.01 -5.52
C ASN A 187 -1.33 26.86 -4.51
N ASN A 188 -0.29 26.83 -3.66
CA ASN A 188 -0.16 25.82 -2.60
C ASN A 188 -1.20 25.99 -1.48
N LEU A 189 -1.80 27.19 -1.35
CA LEU A 189 -2.84 27.48 -0.37
C LEU A 189 -4.24 27.48 -0.96
N SER A 190 -4.35 27.25 -2.26
CA SER A 190 -5.65 27.20 -2.94
C SER A 190 -6.49 26.01 -2.48
N SER A 191 -7.81 26.14 -2.57
CA SER A 191 -8.76 25.07 -2.25
C SER A 191 -8.49 23.82 -3.08
N ARG A 192 -8.51 22.64 -2.45
CA ARG A 192 -8.43 21.34 -3.11
C ARG A 192 -9.79 20.81 -3.61
N LYS A 193 -10.83 21.63 -3.51
CA LYS A 193 -12.19 21.30 -3.97
C LYS A 193 -12.25 20.73 -5.39
N PRO A 194 -11.52 21.25 -6.40
CA PRO A 194 -11.53 20.68 -7.73
C PRO A 194 -10.99 19.24 -7.79
N VAL A 195 -10.19 18.82 -6.81
CA VAL A 195 -9.66 17.45 -6.72
C VAL A 195 -10.71 16.51 -6.14
N PHE A 196 -11.20 16.79 -4.92
CA PHE A 196 -12.12 15.88 -4.25
C PHE A 196 -13.53 15.87 -4.85
N GLN A 197 -13.94 16.90 -5.57
CA GLN A 197 -15.23 16.90 -6.30
C GLN A 197 -15.29 15.93 -7.49
N ARG A 198 -14.17 15.37 -7.92
CA ARG A 198 -14.14 14.34 -8.98
C ARG A 198 -14.65 12.99 -8.49
N TYR A 199 -14.72 12.79 -7.19
CA TYR A 199 -15.11 11.52 -6.55
C TYR A 199 -16.42 11.73 -5.80
N ASP A 200 -17.27 10.71 -5.79
CA ASP A 200 -18.43 10.70 -4.92
C ASP A 200 -18.00 10.41 -3.47
N HIS A 201 -17.86 11.47 -2.68
CA HIS A 201 -17.52 11.39 -1.28
C HIS A 201 -18.75 11.28 -0.35
N GLN A 202 -19.95 11.07 -0.93
CA GLN A 202 -21.21 10.92 -0.20
C GLN A 202 -21.90 9.58 -0.48
N VAL A 203 -21.20 8.61 -1.05
CA VAL A 203 -21.71 7.25 -1.29
C VAL A 203 -22.36 6.70 -0.01
N GLN A 204 -23.51 6.04 -0.17
CA GLN A 204 -24.35 5.53 0.91
C GLN A 204 -24.83 6.60 1.92
N ASN A 205 -24.60 7.86 1.65
CA ASN A 205 -25.02 8.99 2.49
C ASN A 205 -24.52 8.92 3.95
N ASN A 206 -23.27 8.49 4.12
CA ASN A 206 -22.65 8.35 5.44
C ASN A 206 -21.72 9.50 5.81
N THR A 207 -21.32 10.33 4.87
CA THR A 207 -20.40 11.45 5.13
C THR A 207 -21.11 12.55 5.89
N VAL A 208 -20.65 12.83 7.11
CA VAL A 208 -21.19 13.89 7.99
C VAL A 208 -20.27 15.10 8.08
N ILE A 209 -18.97 14.91 7.88
CA ILE A 209 -17.98 15.99 7.75
C ILE A 209 -17.32 15.86 6.39
N LEU A 210 -17.57 16.84 5.53
CA LEU A 210 -17.10 16.82 4.15
C LEU A 210 -15.58 17.01 4.04
N PRO A 211 -14.95 16.56 2.94
CA PRO A 211 -13.58 16.92 2.61
C PRO A 211 -13.37 18.44 2.59
N GLY A 212 -12.18 18.89 2.99
CA GLY A 212 -11.82 20.32 3.07
C GLY A 212 -11.76 20.88 4.50
N HIS A 213 -12.11 20.07 5.50
CA HIS A 213 -11.84 20.32 6.92
C HIS A 213 -10.52 19.65 7.33
N SER A 214 -10.14 19.78 8.61
CA SER A 214 -8.94 19.15 9.16
C SER A 214 -8.98 17.62 9.11
N SER A 215 -10.16 17.01 9.18
CA SER A 215 -10.40 15.59 8.89
C SER A 215 -11.77 15.41 8.24
N ALA A 216 -11.96 14.28 7.58
CA ALA A 216 -13.27 13.85 7.07
C ALA A 216 -13.99 12.99 8.11
N GLY A 217 -15.34 13.01 8.12
CA GLY A 217 -16.14 12.26 9.07
C GLY A 217 -17.20 11.41 8.40
N ILE A 218 -17.27 10.13 8.78
CA ILE A 218 -18.22 9.14 8.29
C ILE A 218 -18.97 8.55 9.47
N ARG A 219 -20.29 8.64 9.47
CA ARG A 219 -21.11 7.95 10.48
C ARG A 219 -21.12 6.45 10.23
N ILE A 220 -21.15 5.68 11.32
CA ILE A 220 -21.44 4.26 11.27
C ILE A 220 -22.96 4.11 11.40
N LYS A 221 -23.60 3.56 10.34
CA LYS A 221 -25.06 3.29 10.41
C LYS A 221 -25.38 2.39 11.60
N GLU A 222 -26.56 2.58 12.15
CA GLU A 222 -27.08 1.81 13.31
C GLU A 222 -26.36 2.07 14.63
N THR A 223 -25.42 3.03 14.65
CA THR A 223 -24.77 3.54 15.86
C THR A 223 -24.88 5.06 15.92
N ASN A 224 -24.43 5.64 17.03
CA ASN A 224 -24.25 7.11 17.14
C ASN A 224 -22.81 7.55 16.82
N ASP A 225 -21.95 6.62 16.43
CA ASP A 225 -20.53 6.86 16.25
C ASP A 225 -20.24 7.54 14.91
N THR A 226 -19.30 8.47 14.92
CA THR A 226 -18.69 9.05 13.73
C THR A 226 -17.21 8.74 13.73
N LEU A 227 -16.73 8.09 12.67
CA LEU A 227 -15.30 7.89 12.43
C LEU A 227 -14.74 9.11 11.74
N LEU A 228 -13.57 9.55 12.19
CA LEU A 228 -12.78 10.61 11.61
C LEU A 228 -11.54 10.03 10.95
N LEU A 229 -11.15 10.59 9.81
CA LEU A 229 -9.94 10.23 9.09
C LEU A 229 -9.17 11.48 8.68
N SER A 230 -7.91 11.55 9.10
CA SER A 230 -6.93 12.54 8.64
C SER A 230 -5.76 11.84 7.96
N THR A 231 -5.17 12.49 6.98
CA THR A 231 -3.98 12.00 6.28
C THR A 231 -2.98 13.13 6.10
N ASP A 232 -1.79 12.96 6.65
CA ASP A 232 -0.76 13.99 6.74
C ASP A 232 0.62 13.45 6.40
N GLY A 233 1.52 14.33 5.97
CA GLY A 233 2.92 14.00 5.68
C GLY A 233 3.69 15.20 5.17
N ASN A 234 4.97 15.29 5.52
CA ASN A 234 5.82 16.41 5.11
C ASN A 234 7.23 15.93 4.73
N SER A 235 7.41 15.60 3.46
CA SER A 235 8.69 15.14 2.92
C SER A 235 9.83 16.17 3.05
N ARG A 236 9.53 17.45 3.14
CA ARG A 236 10.54 18.49 3.35
C ARG A 236 11.12 18.43 4.75
N TYR A 237 10.27 18.29 5.77
CA TYR A 237 10.74 18.10 7.14
C TYR A 237 11.51 16.81 7.29
N CYS A 238 11.00 15.72 6.73
CA CYS A 238 11.70 14.43 6.75
C CYS A 238 13.04 14.45 6.00
N SER A 239 13.21 15.33 4.99
CA SER A 239 14.51 15.52 4.33
C SER A 239 15.53 16.21 5.21
N TYR A 240 15.12 17.07 6.15
CA TYR A 240 16.01 17.69 7.12
C TYR A 240 16.29 16.77 8.29
N ASP A 241 15.26 16.11 8.79
CA ASP A 241 15.37 15.16 9.88
C ASP A 241 14.25 14.12 9.75
N PRO A 242 14.57 12.90 9.35
CA PRO A 242 13.54 11.87 9.14
C PRO A 242 12.84 11.44 10.43
N TYR A 243 13.52 11.53 11.58
CA TYR A 243 12.92 11.21 12.86
C TYR A 243 11.92 12.28 13.30
N TYR A 244 12.35 13.53 13.46
CA TYR A 244 11.44 14.60 13.86
C TYR A 244 10.39 14.93 12.80
N GLY A 245 10.72 14.84 11.52
CA GLY A 245 9.74 15.03 10.44
C GLY A 245 8.59 14.00 10.49
N THR A 246 8.89 12.77 10.84
CA THR A 246 7.87 11.71 11.02
C THR A 246 7.05 11.95 12.29
N ILE A 247 7.68 12.30 13.43
CA ILE A 247 6.94 12.66 14.65
C ILE A 247 5.96 13.81 14.38
N ILE A 248 6.40 14.86 13.66
CA ILE A 248 5.55 15.99 13.31
C ILE A 248 4.35 15.52 12.47
N SER A 249 4.55 14.62 11.50
CA SER A 249 3.47 14.10 10.66
C SER A 249 2.43 13.32 11.48
N VAL A 250 2.87 12.47 12.43
CA VAL A 250 1.97 11.76 13.36
C VAL A 250 1.20 12.76 14.24
N ALA A 251 1.91 13.72 14.84
CA ALA A 251 1.31 14.73 15.71
C ALA A 251 0.29 15.61 14.95
N GLU A 252 0.58 15.94 13.69
CA GLU A 252 -0.32 16.71 12.84
C GLU A 252 -1.59 15.93 12.55
N SER A 253 -1.47 14.68 12.14
CA SER A 253 -2.61 13.80 11.84
C SER A 253 -3.50 13.58 13.08
N CYS A 254 -2.92 13.30 14.24
CA CYS A 254 -3.67 13.18 15.50
C CYS A 254 -4.36 14.50 15.89
N ARG A 255 -3.66 15.62 15.75
CA ARG A 255 -4.21 16.95 16.05
C ARG A 255 -5.39 17.30 15.13
N ASN A 256 -5.31 16.95 13.85
CA ASN A 256 -6.38 17.17 12.89
C ASN A 256 -7.67 16.41 13.27
N ILE A 257 -7.57 15.22 13.83
CA ILE A 257 -8.69 14.50 14.44
C ILE A 257 -9.24 15.28 15.65
N SER A 258 -8.37 15.70 16.55
CA SER A 258 -8.77 16.34 17.82
C SER A 258 -9.40 17.72 17.60
N THR A 259 -9.06 18.46 16.54
CA THR A 259 -9.68 19.76 16.22
C THR A 259 -11.16 19.66 15.90
N LEU A 260 -11.65 18.48 15.51
CA LEU A 260 -13.07 18.22 15.28
C LEU A 260 -13.75 17.53 16.49
N GLY A 261 -13.06 17.48 17.63
CA GLY A 261 -13.60 16.87 18.86
C GLY A 261 -13.41 15.36 18.93
N GLY A 262 -12.70 14.75 17.99
CA GLY A 262 -12.44 13.31 17.96
C GLY A 262 -11.24 12.90 18.81
N ILE A 263 -11.26 11.62 19.21
CA ILE A 263 -10.15 10.96 19.90
C ILE A 263 -9.42 10.11 18.86
N PRO A 264 -8.09 10.33 18.62
CA PRO A 264 -7.28 9.43 17.80
C PRO A 264 -7.29 8.01 18.38
N LEU A 265 -7.45 6.99 17.54
CA LEU A 265 -7.55 5.60 17.96
C LEU A 265 -6.44 4.71 17.40
N ALA A 266 -6.11 4.91 16.14
CA ALA A 266 -5.16 4.06 15.43
C ALA A 266 -4.54 4.78 14.23
N ILE A 267 -3.42 4.27 13.77
CA ILE A 267 -2.67 4.81 12.64
C ILE A 267 -2.49 3.73 11.57
N THR A 268 -2.58 4.14 10.31
CA THR A 268 -1.97 3.42 9.19
C THR A 268 -0.92 4.31 8.52
N ASN A 269 0.04 3.72 7.83
CA ASN A 269 1.09 4.47 7.17
C ASN A 269 1.30 4.04 5.71
N CYS A 270 1.87 4.94 4.90
CA CYS A 270 2.42 4.64 3.60
C CYS A 270 3.84 5.22 3.54
N LEU A 271 4.84 4.35 3.64
CA LEU A 271 6.24 4.73 3.69
C LEU A 271 6.83 4.72 2.28
N ASN A 272 7.37 5.85 1.82
CA ASN A 272 7.93 5.98 0.48
C ASN A 272 9.37 6.48 0.56
N PHE A 273 10.32 5.67 0.09
CA PHE A 273 11.76 5.93 0.14
C PHE A 273 12.44 5.51 -1.16
N GLY A 274 13.66 5.99 -1.37
CA GLY A 274 14.52 5.55 -2.47
C GLY A 274 15.05 4.12 -2.26
N ASN A 275 16.21 3.81 -2.87
CA ASN A 275 16.85 2.52 -2.75
C ASN A 275 17.46 2.32 -1.34
N PRO A 276 16.93 1.40 -0.50
CA PRO A 276 17.40 1.18 0.87
C PRO A 276 18.79 0.52 0.97
N GLU A 277 19.37 0.07 -0.13
CA GLU A 277 20.76 -0.40 -0.17
C GLU A 277 21.77 0.75 -0.07
N LYS A 278 21.33 1.99 -0.34
CA LYS A 278 22.11 3.20 -0.12
C LYS A 278 22.13 3.54 1.37
N PRO A 279 23.30 3.71 2.00
CA PRO A 279 23.41 3.98 3.44
C PRO A 279 22.58 5.16 3.95
N GLU A 280 22.51 6.23 3.16
CA GLU A 280 21.75 7.43 3.49
C GLU A 280 20.23 7.19 3.44
N ILE A 281 19.74 6.39 2.48
CA ILE A 281 18.31 6.04 2.38
C ILE A 281 17.93 5.07 3.50
N TYR A 282 18.81 4.11 3.80
CA TYR A 282 18.61 3.22 4.94
C TYR A 282 18.51 4.00 6.26
N TYR A 283 19.38 5.00 6.47
CA TYR A 283 19.29 5.90 7.61
C TYR A 283 17.93 6.59 7.69
N GLN A 284 17.43 7.11 6.57
CA GLN A 284 16.12 7.79 6.53
C GLN A 284 14.97 6.84 6.90
N LEU A 285 14.98 5.63 6.36
CA LEU A 285 13.96 4.61 6.64
C LEU A 285 13.99 4.16 8.11
N ASP A 286 15.17 3.86 8.64
CA ASP A 286 15.37 3.41 10.03
C ASP A 286 14.89 4.48 11.03
N HIS A 287 15.27 5.73 10.81
CA HIS A 287 14.86 6.84 11.67
C HIS A 287 13.37 7.16 11.58
N ALA A 288 12.78 7.09 10.37
CA ALA A 288 11.35 7.29 10.20
C ALA A 288 10.52 6.19 10.87
N THR A 289 10.94 4.93 10.76
CA THR A 289 10.24 3.80 11.41
C THR A 289 10.37 3.84 12.93
N SER A 290 11.55 4.20 13.44
CA SER A 290 11.78 4.41 14.88
C SER A 290 10.90 5.54 15.43
N ALA A 291 10.84 6.66 14.70
CA ALA A 291 10.00 7.80 15.06
C ALA A 291 8.49 7.45 15.06
N LEU A 292 8.05 6.68 14.06
CA LEU A 292 6.67 6.21 14.00
C LEU A 292 6.32 5.33 15.21
N ALA A 293 7.23 4.45 15.62
CA ALA A 293 7.05 3.61 16.80
C ALA A 293 6.97 4.44 18.10
N ASP A 294 7.84 5.44 18.25
CA ASP A 294 7.87 6.28 19.45
C ASP A 294 6.66 7.22 19.50
N ALA A 295 6.28 7.84 18.38
CA ALA A 295 5.10 8.69 18.30
C ALA A 295 3.80 7.89 18.55
N SER A 296 3.68 6.68 17.98
CA SER A 296 2.54 5.79 18.20
C SER A 296 2.36 5.43 19.67
N LYS A 297 3.45 5.16 20.38
CA LYS A 297 3.42 4.91 21.83
C LYS A 297 3.02 6.17 22.60
N PHE A 298 3.58 7.33 22.25
CA PHE A 298 3.30 8.60 22.93
C PHE A 298 1.84 9.03 22.80
N PHE A 299 1.25 8.89 21.60
CA PHE A 299 -0.13 9.25 21.33
C PHE A 299 -1.13 8.12 21.63
N GLU A 300 -0.65 6.97 22.09
CA GLU A 300 -1.46 5.77 22.35
C GLU A 300 -2.29 5.33 21.10
N THR A 301 -1.72 5.53 19.92
CA THR A 301 -2.34 5.22 18.62
C THR A 301 -1.56 4.11 17.92
N PRO A 302 -1.93 2.84 18.10
CA PRO A 302 -1.20 1.72 17.50
C PRO A 302 -1.22 1.79 15.97
N VAL A 303 -0.12 1.37 15.35
CA VAL A 303 -0.06 1.15 13.89
C VAL A 303 -0.74 -0.18 13.59
N ILE A 304 -1.90 -0.13 12.93
CA ILE A 304 -2.74 -1.29 12.63
C ILE A 304 -2.52 -1.85 11.22
N SER A 305 -1.98 -1.06 10.32
CA SER A 305 -1.63 -1.46 8.96
C SER A 305 -0.62 -0.50 8.36
N GLY A 306 -0.10 -0.83 7.20
CA GLY A 306 0.80 0.06 6.49
C GLY A 306 1.26 -0.53 5.16
N ASN A 307 1.87 0.33 4.35
CA ASN A 307 2.54 -0.04 3.12
C ASN A 307 3.94 0.56 3.09
N VAL A 308 4.87 -0.11 2.45
CA VAL A 308 6.19 0.43 2.14
C VAL A 308 6.43 0.35 0.64
N SER A 309 6.89 1.45 0.06
CA SER A 309 7.37 1.55 -1.31
C SER A 309 8.83 1.97 -1.30
N LEU A 310 9.69 1.14 -1.86
CA LEU A 310 11.14 1.33 -1.89
C LEU A 310 11.61 1.46 -3.34
N TYR A 311 12.88 1.81 -3.53
CA TYR A 311 13.50 2.00 -4.85
C TYR A 311 12.83 3.09 -5.70
N ASN A 312 12.19 4.08 -5.07
CA ASN A 312 11.59 5.20 -5.76
C ASN A 312 12.67 6.20 -6.20
N GLU A 313 13.20 5.96 -7.36
CA GLU A 313 14.32 6.72 -7.91
C GLU A 313 14.06 7.19 -9.33
N THR A 314 14.72 8.27 -9.69
CA THR A 314 14.78 8.82 -11.05
C THR A 314 16.23 9.00 -11.46
N PRO A 315 16.54 9.27 -12.73
CA PRO A 315 17.88 9.65 -13.15
C PRO A 315 18.48 10.85 -12.38
N ASN A 316 17.62 11.68 -11.78
CA ASN A 316 18.03 12.85 -10.99
C ASN A 316 18.23 12.53 -9.49
N GLY A 317 18.03 11.29 -9.07
CA GLY A 317 18.20 10.83 -7.69
C GLY A 317 16.95 10.24 -7.04
N SER A 318 17.08 9.90 -5.78
CA SER A 318 16.02 9.33 -4.96
C SER A 318 14.93 10.37 -4.64
N ILE A 319 13.70 9.92 -4.45
CA ILE A 319 12.65 10.78 -3.89
C ILE A 319 13.04 11.25 -2.47
N LYS A 320 12.42 12.31 -2.00
CA LYS A 320 12.53 12.70 -0.59
C LYS A 320 11.88 11.63 0.30
N PRO A 321 12.40 11.40 1.51
CA PRO A 321 11.77 10.49 2.47
C PRO A 321 10.33 10.99 2.75
N THR A 322 9.35 10.14 2.45
CA THR A 322 7.93 10.55 2.47
C THR A 322 7.08 9.53 3.23
N PRO A 323 7.16 9.48 4.56
CA PRO A 323 6.17 8.81 5.36
C PRO A 323 4.85 9.60 5.32
N ILE A 324 3.78 8.95 4.89
CA ILE A 324 2.41 9.46 4.95
C ILE A 324 1.71 8.74 6.09
N ILE A 325 1.05 9.48 6.95
CA ILE A 325 0.37 8.96 8.13
C ILE A 325 -1.12 9.22 8.01
N SER A 326 -1.93 8.20 8.13
CA SER A 326 -3.38 8.36 8.25
C SER A 326 -3.83 7.94 9.64
N THR A 327 -4.54 8.82 10.33
CA THR A 327 -5.07 8.57 11.67
C THR A 327 -6.58 8.36 11.60
N LEU A 328 -7.04 7.25 12.17
CA LEU A 328 -8.43 6.98 12.45
C LEU A 328 -8.76 7.50 13.85
N GLY A 329 -9.84 8.25 13.96
CA GLY A 329 -10.38 8.71 15.23
C GLY A 329 -11.88 8.50 15.32
N LYS A 330 -12.45 8.81 16.48
CA LYS A 330 -13.88 8.64 16.77
C LYS A 330 -14.42 9.85 17.52
N ILE A 331 -15.63 10.27 17.16
CA ILE A 331 -16.50 11.17 17.95
C ILE A 331 -17.68 10.33 18.46
N ASP A 332 -18.01 10.48 19.73
CA ASP A 332 -19.20 9.89 20.35
C ASP A 332 -20.45 10.72 20.02
#